data_2c3b19a67db307a1d5f424c976db980b
#
_entry.id   2c3b19a67db307a1d5f424c976db980b
#
_cell.length_a   1.000
_cell.length_b   1.000
_cell.length_c   1.000
_cell.angle_alpha   90.00
_cell.angle_beta   90.00
_cell.angle_gamma   90.00
#
_symmetry.space_group_name_H-M   'P 1'
#
loop_
_entity.id
_entity.type
_entity.pdbx_description
1 polymer ?
#
loop_
_entity_poly.entity_id
_entity_poly.type
_entity_poly.pdbx_seq_one_letter_code
_entity_poly.pdbx_strand_id
1 'polypeptide(L)'
;MIDLHQYRDIHSHRAADALRGDTVVCITPGTEMLPGGTYSVGIHPWDTVDEPTAEQLAQLRLQAADSRCVAVGECGFDLLRGGPVERQQRVFLAHAELAEQLQKPLIIHSVRADHLLLAAIKAVRPTVPWILHGFRGRQSRAEALLRAGLSLSINAARPLPYPLPAPRLYPESDAQ
;
A
#
# COMPACT_ATOMS: atom_id res chain seq x y z
N MET A 1 3.88 -1.13 16.52
CA MET A 1 3.19 -1.26 15.22
C MET A 1 2.19 -0.12 15.08
N ILE A 2 2.15 0.54 13.93
CA ILE A 2 1.22 1.65 13.66
C ILE A 2 -0.17 1.06 13.37
N ASP A 3 -1.20 1.58 14.04
CA ASP A 3 -2.59 1.22 13.78
C ASP A 3 -3.22 2.21 12.80
N LEU A 4 -3.51 1.75 11.58
CA LEU A 4 -4.14 2.58 10.55
C LEU A 4 -5.66 2.76 10.75
N HIS A 5 -6.31 2.05 11.68
CA HIS A 5 -7.75 2.24 11.95
C HIS A 5 -8.06 3.61 12.58
N GLN A 6 -7.07 4.34 13.05
CA GLN A 6 -7.24 5.71 13.53
C GLN A 6 -7.51 6.72 12.40
N TYR A 7 -7.23 6.36 11.15
CA TYR A 7 -7.43 7.22 9.98
C TYR A 7 -8.77 6.93 9.31
N ARG A 8 -9.45 7.97 8.86
CA ARG A 8 -10.70 7.88 8.07
C ARG A 8 -10.43 7.53 6.62
N ASP A 9 -9.21 7.78 6.16
CA ASP A 9 -8.77 7.52 4.81
C ASP A 9 -7.30 7.09 4.84
N ILE A 10 -7.03 5.84 4.51
CA ILE A 10 -5.67 5.32 4.53
C ILE A 10 -4.95 5.45 3.18
N HIS A 11 -5.62 5.96 2.14
CA HIS A 11 -5.04 6.08 0.82
C HIS A 11 -5.69 7.19 -0.02
N SER A 12 -5.00 8.32 -0.15
CA SER A 12 -5.33 9.45 -1.02
C SER A 12 -4.09 9.90 -1.78
N HIS A 13 -4.24 10.35 -3.02
CA HIS A 13 -3.15 10.97 -3.80
C HIS A 13 -3.21 12.52 -3.79
N ARG A 14 -4.18 13.09 -3.12
CA ARG A 14 -4.36 14.55 -3.06
C ARG A 14 -3.45 15.16 -2.02
N ALA A 15 -2.42 15.91 -2.45
CA ALA A 15 -1.49 16.58 -1.55
C ALA A 15 -2.18 17.47 -0.51
N ALA A 16 -3.31 18.11 -0.87
CA ALA A 16 -4.10 18.94 0.05
C ALA A 16 -4.70 18.17 1.24
N ASP A 17 -4.81 16.84 1.15
CA ASP A 17 -5.35 16.02 2.21
C ASP A 17 -4.32 15.71 3.31
N ALA A 18 -3.02 15.95 3.06
CA ALA A 18 -1.94 15.61 3.99
C ALA A 18 -2.10 16.25 5.38
N LEU A 19 -2.65 17.46 5.45
CA LEU A 19 -2.82 18.22 6.69
C LEU A 19 -4.17 18.00 7.38
N ARG A 20 -5.00 17.07 6.90
CA ARG A 20 -6.32 16.80 7.51
C ARG A 20 -6.21 16.06 8.85
N GLY A 21 -5.07 15.43 9.12
CA GLY A 21 -4.83 14.70 10.38
C GLY A 21 -5.50 13.31 10.43
N ASP A 22 -6.48 13.05 9.57
CA ASP A 22 -7.24 11.80 9.49
C ASP A 22 -7.09 11.08 8.15
N THR A 23 -6.16 11.53 7.30
CA THR A 23 -5.91 11.01 5.96
C THR A 23 -4.42 10.71 5.77
N VAL A 24 -4.12 9.56 5.18
CA VAL A 24 -2.77 9.16 4.75
C VAL A 24 -2.63 9.45 3.26
N VAL A 25 -1.68 10.34 2.91
CA VAL A 25 -1.40 10.68 1.51
C VAL A 25 -0.29 9.81 0.98
N CYS A 26 -0.55 9.14 -0.13
CA CYS A 26 0.44 8.33 -0.84
C CYS A 26 1.35 9.23 -1.68
N ILE A 27 2.66 9.10 -1.47
CA ILE A 27 3.68 9.86 -2.20
C ILE A 27 4.71 8.94 -2.83
N THR A 28 5.36 9.44 -3.89
CA THR A 28 6.54 8.82 -4.48
C THR A 28 7.82 9.27 -3.77
N PRO A 29 8.90 8.46 -3.77
CA PRO A 29 10.19 8.86 -3.20
C PRO A 29 10.70 10.20 -3.78
N GLY A 30 11.14 11.10 -2.89
CA GLY A 30 11.59 12.44 -3.24
C GLY A 30 10.50 13.52 -3.20
N THR A 31 9.23 13.15 -3.04
CA THR A 31 8.14 14.13 -2.84
C THR A 31 8.32 14.84 -1.49
N GLU A 32 8.15 16.16 -1.47
CA GLU A 32 8.21 16.95 -0.23
C GLU A 32 7.11 16.54 0.74
N MET A 33 7.49 16.32 1.99
CA MET A 33 6.58 16.00 3.10
C MET A 33 6.36 17.25 3.96
N LEU A 34 5.15 17.79 3.93
CA LEU A 34 4.79 18.98 4.71
C LEU A 34 4.86 18.72 6.22
N PRO A 35 5.24 19.71 7.04
CA PRO A 35 5.16 19.63 8.50
C PRO A 35 3.73 19.31 8.94
N GLY A 36 3.56 18.33 9.84
CA GLY A 36 2.25 17.90 10.33
C GLY A 36 1.43 17.02 9.36
N GLY A 37 1.97 16.72 8.16
CA GLY A 37 1.33 15.80 7.23
C GLY A 37 1.49 14.34 7.63
N THR A 38 0.65 13.47 7.06
CA THR A 38 0.67 12.01 7.26
C THR A 38 0.74 11.30 5.92
N TYR A 39 1.70 10.38 5.79
CA TYR A 39 2.07 9.82 4.48
C TYR A 39 2.22 8.30 4.48
N SER A 40 2.06 7.72 3.29
CA SER A 40 2.72 6.49 2.88
C SER A 40 3.67 6.81 1.72
N VAL A 41 4.78 6.08 1.59
CA VAL A 41 5.75 6.29 0.52
C VAL A 41 6.10 4.98 -0.16
N GLY A 42 6.07 4.97 -1.50
CA GLY A 42 6.39 3.79 -2.27
C GLY A 42 6.68 4.07 -3.74
N ILE A 43 7.20 3.05 -4.43
CA ILE A 43 7.40 3.02 -5.87
C ILE A 43 6.27 2.20 -6.46
N HIS A 44 5.35 2.89 -7.13
CA HIS A 44 4.18 2.27 -7.75
C HIS A 44 4.61 1.31 -8.88
N PRO A 45 3.90 0.20 -9.15
CA PRO A 45 4.24 -0.70 -10.25
C PRO A 45 4.29 -0.01 -11.63
N TRP A 46 3.56 1.06 -11.84
CA TRP A 46 3.64 1.84 -13.07
C TRP A 46 4.98 2.56 -13.25
N ASP A 47 5.66 2.90 -12.16
CA ASP A 47 6.96 3.58 -12.15
C ASP A 47 8.13 2.61 -12.29
N THR A 48 7.84 1.32 -12.51
CA THR A 48 8.84 0.26 -12.70
C THR A 48 9.16 -0.01 -14.18
N VAL A 49 8.81 0.90 -15.10
CA VAL A 49 9.18 0.78 -16.52
C VAL A 49 10.71 0.73 -16.67
N ASP A 50 11.40 1.55 -15.88
CA ASP A 50 12.85 1.49 -15.70
C ASP A 50 13.21 0.94 -14.31
N GLU A 51 14.47 0.53 -14.11
CA GLU A 51 14.95 0.16 -12.77
C GLU A 51 14.93 1.40 -11.87
N PRO A 52 14.42 1.30 -10.64
CA PRO A 52 14.52 2.39 -9.68
C PRO A 52 15.97 2.82 -9.47
N THR A 53 16.22 4.11 -9.52
CA THR A 53 17.55 4.67 -9.30
C THR A 53 18.01 4.48 -7.85
N ALA A 54 19.32 4.51 -7.63
CA ALA A 54 19.89 4.47 -6.28
C ALA A 54 19.37 5.64 -5.42
N GLU A 55 19.14 6.81 -6.03
CA GLU A 55 18.57 7.98 -5.36
C GLU A 55 17.11 7.73 -4.93
N GLN A 56 16.26 7.20 -5.82
CA GLN A 56 14.87 6.85 -5.48
C GLN A 56 14.81 5.85 -4.32
N LEU A 57 15.68 4.84 -4.33
CA LEU A 57 15.75 3.84 -3.25
C LEU A 57 16.27 4.44 -1.93
N ALA A 58 17.20 5.39 -1.99
CA ALA A 58 17.68 6.11 -0.81
C ALA A 58 16.58 7.01 -0.22
N GLN A 59 15.87 7.77 -1.06
CA GLN A 59 14.75 8.61 -0.65
C GLN A 59 13.59 7.78 -0.08
N LEU A 60 13.28 6.64 -0.68
CA LEU A 60 12.28 5.71 -0.16
C LEU A 60 12.61 5.31 1.29
N ARG A 61 13.85 4.86 1.55
CA ARG A 61 14.26 4.44 2.90
C ARG A 61 14.22 5.60 3.90
N LEU A 62 14.73 6.77 3.49
CA LEU A 62 14.75 7.97 4.33
C LEU A 62 13.34 8.41 4.73
N GLN A 63 12.46 8.54 3.74
CA GLN A 63 11.09 9.01 3.97
C GLN A 63 10.23 7.96 4.68
N ALA A 64 10.40 6.67 4.37
CA ALA A 64 9.71 5.61 5.08
C ALA A 64 10.08 5.54 6.56
N ALA A 65 11.31 5.93 6.93
CA ALA A 65 11.77 5.99 8.34
C ALA A 65 11.25 7.23 9.08
N ASP A 66 10.83 8.28 8.39
CA ASP A 66 10.28 9.49 9.00
C ASP A 66 9.00 9.17 9.81
N SER A 67 8.80 9.86 10.93
CA SER A 67 7.64 9.66 11.79
C SER A 67 6.31 10.07 11.16
N ARG A 68 6.33 10.96 10.17
CA ARG A 68 5.16 11.37 9.38
C ARG A 68 4.72 10.29 8.38
N CYS A 69 5.60 9.36 8.04
CA CYS A 69 5.28 8.22 7.19
C CYS A 69 4.76 7.07 8.06
N VAL A 70 3.49 6.73 7.92
CA VAL A 70 2.79 5.74 8.75
C VAL A 70 2.64 4.37 8.08
N ALA A 71 2.92 4.27 6.78
CA ALA A 71 2.90 3.04 6.01
C ALA A 71 3.95 3.08 4.90
N VAL A 72 4.40 1.92 4.44
CA VAL A 72 5.17 1.75 3.21
C VAL A 72 4.22 1.48 2.06
N GLY A 73 4.45 2.04 0.89
CA GLY A 73 3.59 1.90 -0.28
C GLY A 73 3.06 3.26 -0.75
N GLU A 74 2.45 3.29 -1.88
CA GLU A 74 1.90 2.19 -2.66
C GLU A 74 3.00 1.46 -3.44
N CYS A 75 2.95 0.15 -3.45
CA CYS A 75 3.80 -0.74 -4.25
C CYS A 75 2.99 -1.98 -4.63
N GLY A 76 3.50 -2.83 -5.51
CA GLY A 76 2.78 -4.07 -5.82
C GLY A 76 2.89 -4.52 -7.26
N PHE A 77 1.77 -4.99 -7.82
CA PHE A 77 1.73 -5.62 -9.13
C PHE A 77 0.60 -5.07 -10.01
N ASP A 78 0.94 -4.73 -11.23
CA ASP A 78 -0.05 -4.43 -12.28
C ASP A 78 0.33 -5.18 -13.57
N LEU A 79 -0.46 -6.19 -13.95
CA LEU A 79 -0.20 -6.97 -15.17
C LEU A 79 -0.70 -6.29 -16.45
N LEU A 80 -1.27 -5.10 -16.34
CA LEU A 80 -1.72 -4.29 -17.49
C LEU A 80 -0.80 -3.12 -17.78
N ARG A 81 0.00 -2.67 -16.77
CA ARG A 81 0.83 -1.47 -16.85
C ARG A 81 2.13 -1.65 -16.07
N GLY A 82 3.07 -0.74 -16.33
CA GLY A 82 4.37 -0.73 -15.65
C GLY A 82 5.42 -1.56 -16.35
N GLY A 83 6.48 -1.85 -15.63
CA GLY A 83 7.61 -2.64 -16.12
C GLY A 83 7.35 -4.15 -16.11
N PRO A 84 8.35 -4.95 -16.51
CA PRO A 84 8.27 -6.41 -16.44
C PRO A 84 7.92 -6.93 -15.05
N VAL A 85 7.16 -8.03 -15.00
CA VAL A 85 6.67 -8.61 -13.72
C VAL A 85 7.81 -8.93 -12.77
N GLU A 86 8.93 -9.41 -13.26
CA GLU A 86 10.12 -9.74 -12.46
C GLU A 86 10.69 -8.49 -11.79
N ARG A 87 10.63 -7.32 -12.45
CA ARG A 87 11.06 -6.04 -11.86
C ARG A 87 10.04 -5.58 -10.82
N GLN A 88 8.75 -5.60 -11.13
CA GLN A 88 7.70 -5.30 -10.15
C GLN A 88 7.86 -6.16 -8.90
N GLN A 89 8.16 -7.46 -9.06
CA GLN A 89 8.38 -8.37 -7.94
C GLN A 89 9.59 -8.00 -7.10
N ARG A 90 10.73 -7.65 -7.72
CA ARG A 90 11.92 -7.21 -6.97
C ARG A 90 11.64 -5.94 -6.17
N VAL A 91 11.00 -4.96 -6.82
CA VAL A 91 10.62 -3.69 -6.17
C VAL A 91 9.64 -3.95 -5.02
N PHE A 92 8.60 -4.75 -5.25
CA PHE A 92 7.64 -5.14 -4.21
C PHE A 92 8.31 -5.81 -3.00
N LEU A 93 9.19 -6.78 -3.22
CA LEU A 93 9.88 -7.47 -2.13
C LEU A 93 10.79 -6.54 -1.33
N ALA A 94 11.44 -5.56 -1.98
CA ALA A 94 12.22 -4.54 -1.28
C ALA A 94 11.34 -3.65 -0.38
N HIS A 95 10.11 -3.32 -0.81
CA HIS A 95 9.15 -2.59 0.02
C HIS A 95 8.63 -3.45 1.18
N ALA A 96 8.36 -4.72 0.94
CA ALA A 96 7.93 -5.66 1.97
C ALA A 96 9.00 -5.81 3.06
N GLU A 97 10.27 -5.96 2.67
CA GLU A 97 11.40 -5.99 3.61
C GLU A 97 11.52 -4.69 4.41
N LEU A 98 11.39 -3.53 3.75
CA LEU A 98 11.44 -2.23 4.41
C LEU A 98 10.29 -2.06 5.41
N ALA A 99 9.07 -2.48 5.05
CA ALA A 99 7.91 -2.46 5.92
C ALA A 99 8.13 -3.30 7.20
N GLU A 100 8.69 -4.51 7.05
CA GLU A 100 9.06 -5.37 8.17
C GLU A 100 10.14 -4.73 9.06
N GLN A 101 11.21 -4.19 8.47
CA GLN A 101 12.29 -3.50 9.22
C GLN A 101 11.78 -2.33 10.04
N LEU A 102 10.86 -1.54 9.47
CA LEU A 102 10.30 -0.36 10.11
C LEU A 102 9.05 -0.65 10.97
N GLN A 103 8.56 -1.89 10.97
CA GLN A 103 7.31 -2.30 11.63
C GLN A 103 6.11 -1.43 11.23
N LYS A 104 6.02 -1.11 9.94
CA LYS A 104 4.96 -0.31 9.33
C LYS A 104 4.09 -1.16 8.41
N PRO A 105 2.77 -0.88 8.32
CA PRO A 105 1.90 -1.54 7.35
C PRO A 105 2.38 -1.34 5.91
N LEU A 106 2.05 -2.29 5.02
CA LEU A 106 2.33 -2.23 3.59
C LEU A 106 1.03 -2.00 2.81
N ILE A 107 0.94 -0.91 2.05
CA ILE A 107 -0.18 -0.58 1.15
C ILE A 107 0.15 -1.11 -0.24
N ILE A 108 -0.74 -1.95 -0.78
CA ILE A 108 -0.45 -2.78 -1.95
C ILE A 108 -1.43 -2.51 -3.08
N HIS A 109 -0.90 -2.23 -4.26
CA HIS A 109 -1.59 -2.25 -5.54
C HIS A 109 -1.62 -3.65 -6.13
N SER A 110 -2.78 -4.11 -6.63
CA SER A 110 -2.83 -5.38 -7.36
C SER A 110 -3.90 -5.36 -8.45
N VAL A 111 -3.44 -5.39 -9.71
CA VAL A 111 -4.30 -5.49 -10.88
C VAL A 111 -3.99 -6.78 -11.62
N ARG A 112 -4.98 -7.70 -11.67
CA ARG A 112 -4.89 -9.05 -12.26
C ARG A 112 -3.75 -9.91 -11.72
N ALA A 113 -3.22 -9.59 -10.52
CA ALA A 113 -2.01 -10.15 -9.97
C ALA A 113 -2.20 -10.87 -8.61
N ASP A 114 -3.42 -11.24 -8.25
CA ASP A 114 -3.71 -11.90 -6.96
C ASP A 114 -2.83 -13.14 -6.72
N HIS A 115 -2.53 -13.91 -7.78
CA HIS A 115 -1.70 -15.10 -7.66
C HIS A 115 -0.25 -14.78 -7.26
N LEU A 116 0.31 -13.65 -7.74
CA LEU A 116 1.63 -13.16 -7.34
C LEU A 116 1.62 -12.68 -5.90
N LEU A 117 0.58 -11.94 -5.51
CA LEU A 117 0.42 -11.46 -4.15
C LEU A 117 0.24 -12.60 -3.14
N LEU A 118 -0.55 -13.63 -3.49
CA LEU A 118 -0.73 -14.83 -2.66
C LEU A 118 0.55 -15.66 -2.55
N ALA A 119 1.35 -15.73 -3.62
CA ALA A 119 2.66 -16.37 -3.57
C ALA A 119 3.63 -15.58 -2.67
N ALA A 120 3.65 -14.25 -2.79
CA ALA A 120 4.51 -13.39 -2.00
C ALA A 120 4.19 -13.46 -0.50
N ILE A 121 2.92 -13.37 -0.09
CA ILE A 121 2.53 -13.42 1.33
C ILE A 121 2.88 -14.79 1.96
N LYS A 122 2.73 -15.87 1.20
CA LYS A 122 3.12 -17.21 1.64
C LYS A 122 4.63 -17.36 1.83
N ALA A 123 5.43 -16.73 0.96
CA ALA A 123 6.88 -16.79 0.99
C ALA A 123 7.45 -15.90 2.11
N VAL A 124 7.00 -14.65 2.20
CA VAL A 124 7.48 -13.64 3.15
C VAL A 124 6.99 -13.91 4.57
N ARG A 125 5.72 -14.34 4.72
CA ARG A 125 5.05 -14.51 6.03
C ARG A 125 5.14 -13.25 6.89
N PRO A 126 4.56 -12.13 6.41
CA PRO A 126 4.76 -10.84 7.04
C PRO A 126 4.24 -10.80 8.48
N THR A 127 4.91 -10.02 9.32
CA THR A 127 4.48 -9.72 10.69
C THR A 127 3.72 -8.40 10.78
N VAL A 128 3.85 -7.53 9.77
CA VAL A 128 3.10 -6.30 9.64
C VAL A 128 1.87 -6.49 8.73
N PRO A 129 0.81 -5.67 8.89
CA PRO A 129 -0.35 -5.76 8.00
C PRO A 129 0.00 -5.47 6.54
N TRP A 130 -0.39 -6.37 5.64
CA TRP A 130 -0.40 -6.16 4.20
C TRP A 130 -1.81 -5.82 3.76
N ILE A 131 -2.01 -4.62 3.22
CA ILE A 131 -3.32 -4.06 2.91
C ILE A 131 -3.43 -3.89 1.40
N LEU A 132 -4.27 -4.71 0.76
CA LEU A 132 -4.63 -4.52 -0.64
C LEU A 132 -5.56 -3.31 -0.73
N HIS A 133 -5.09 -2.22 -1.34
CA HIS A 133 -5.88 -1.01 -1.50
C HIS A 133 -6.88 -1.12 -2.65
N GLY A 134 -7.91 -0.27 -2.65
CA GLY A 134 -8.86 -0.15 -3.73
C GLY A 134 -9.66 -1.41 -4.00
N PHE A 135 -9.89 -2.25 -2.99
CA PHE A 135 -10.52 -3.54 -3.24
C PHE A 135 -11.93 -3.37 -3.82
N ARG A 136 -12.11 -3.98 -4.98
CA ARG A 136 -13.40 -4.14 -5.65
C ARG A 136 -13.47 -5.57 -6.16
N GLY A 137 -14.50 -6.30 -5.76
CA GLY A 137 -14.57 -7.68 -6.21
C GLY A 137 -15.74 -8.44 -5.60
N ARG A 138 -15.82 -9.71 -5.92
CA ARG A 138 -16.81 -10.61 -5.35
C ARG A 138 -16.40 -11.03 -3.94
N GLN A 139 -17.38 -11.40 -3.12
CA GLN A 139 -17.16 -11.86 -1.75
C GLN A 139 -16.15 -13.01 -1.66
N SER A 140 -16.24 -13.99 -2.55
CA SER A 140 -15.32 -15.14 -2.57
C SER A 140 -13.85 -14.75 -2.77
N ARG A 141 -13.58 -13.68 -3.59
CA ARG A 141 -12.23 -13.13 -3.76
C ARG A 141 -11.76 -12.44 -2.47
N ALA A 142 -12.61 -11.62 -1.85
CA ALA A 142 -12.29 -10.96 -0.59
C ALA A 142 -11.95 -11.98 0.51
N GLU A 143 -12.79 -13.00 0.69
CA GLU A 143 -12.57 -14.06 1.67
C GLU A 143 -11.29 -14.85 1.42
N ALA A 144 -10.94 -15.13 0.15
CA ALA A 144 -9.70 -15.82 -0.18
C ALA A 144 -8.47 -14.99 0.21
N LEU A 145 -8.46 -13.68 -0.08
CA LEU A 145 -7.38 -12.76 0.28
C LEU A 145 -7.25 -12.60 1.81
N LEU A 146 -8.38 -12.44 2.51
CA LEU A 146 -8.41 -12.36 3.97
C LEU A 146 -7.91 -13.66 4.62
N ARG A 147 -8.31 -14.84 4.11
CA ARG A 147 -7.80 -16.14 4.60
C ARG A 147 -6.30 -16.29 4.38
N ALA A 148 -5.76 -15.72 3.32
CA ALA A 148 -4.32 -15.72 3.06
C ALA A 148 -3.52 -14.78 4.00
N GLY A 149 -4.20 -13.97 4.81
CA GLY A 149 -3.57 -13.07 5.78
C GLY A 149 -3.54 -11.59 5.34
N LEU A 150 -4.08 -11.26 4.16
CA LEU A 150 -4.21 -9.87 3.72
C LEU A 150 -5.32 -9.13 4.48
N SER A 151 -5.18 -7.82 4.52
CA SER A 151 -6.27 -6.89 4.84
C SER A 151 -6.70 -6.18 3.55
N LEU A 152 -7.86 -5.53 3.57
CA LEU A 152 -8.41 -4.85 2.40
C LEU A 152 -8.75 -3.40 2.76
N SER A 153 -8.54 -2.46 1.85
CA SER A 153 -9.17 -1.15 1.98
C SER A 153 -10.31 -0.98 0.98
N ILE A 154 -11.33 -0.30 1.45
CA ILE A 154 -12.62 -0.17 0.76
C ILE A 154 -12.94 1.31 0.62
N ASN A 155 -13.26 1.72 -0.59
CA ASN A 155 -13.70 3.08 -0.85
C ASN A 155 -15.05 3.34 -0.15
N ALA A 156 -15.05 4.29 0.80
CA ALA A 156 -16.20 4.60 1.62
C ALA A 156 -17.42 5.08 0.79
N ALA A 157 -17.17 5.72 -0.37
CA ALA A 157 -18.22 6.15 -1.29
C ALA A 157 -18.79 4.99 -2.15
N ARG A 158 -18.14 3.82 -2.12
CA ARG A 158 -18.51 2.63 -2.90
C ARG A 158 -18.42 1.38 -2.03
N PRO A 159 -19.27 1.25 -0.99
CA PRO A 159 -19.22 0.12 -0.09
C PRO A 159 -19.50 -1.20 -0.82
N LEU A 160 -18.98 -2.27 -0.27
CA LEU A 160 -19.23 -3.61 -0.80
C LEU A 160 -20.68 -4.02 -0.53
N PRO A 161 -21.33 -4.76 -1.44
CA PRO A 161 -22.73 -5.20 -1.28
C PRO A 161 -22.88 -6.42 -0.36
N TYR A 162 -21.81 -6.78 0.40
CA TYR A 162 -21.76 -7.91 1.32
C TYR A 162 -20.88 -7.58 2.53
N PRO A 163 -21.14 -8.17 3.70
CA PRO A 163 -20.34 -7.93 4.89
C PRO A 163 -18.99 -8.68 4.84
N LEU A 164 -17.98 -8.07 5.46
CA LEU A 164 -16.66 -8.66 5.70
C LEU A 164 -16.21 -8.39 7.14
N PRO A 165 -15.23 -9.16 7.68
CA PRO A 165 -14.72 -8.97 9.04
C PRO A 165 -14.08 -7.58 9.23
N ALA A 166 -14.67 -6.73 10.06
CA ALA A 166 -14.25 -5.36 10.30
C ALA A 166 -12.75 -5.18 10.69
N PRO A 167 -12.14 -6.05 11.53
CA PRO A 167 -10.75 -5.85 11.96
C PRO A 167 -9.69 -5.87 10.84
N ARG A 168 -10.07 -6.30 9.63
CA ARG A 168 -9.18 -6.35 8.46
C ARG A 168 -9.63 -5.46 7.32
N LEU A 169 -10.54 -4.53 7.61
CA LEU A 169 -11.04 -3.58 6.63
C LEU A 169 -10.64 -2.17 7.02
N TYR A 170 -10.13 -1.42 6.06
CA TYR A 170 -9.71 -0.04 6.21
C TYR A 170 -10.51 0.86 5.26
N PRO A 171 -10.89 2.06 5.68
CA PRO A 171 -11.52 3.02 4.79
C PRO A 171 -10.49 3.71 3.90
N GLU A 172 -10.86 4.02 2.67
CA GLU A 172 -10.08 4.84 1.76
C GLU A 172 -10.95 5.67 0.82
N SER A 173 -10.36 6.68 0.17
CA SER A 173 -11.00 7.42 -0.92
C SER A 173 -10.39 7.09 -2.29
N ASP A 174 -9.11 6.78 -2.33
CA ASP A 174 -8.32 6.71 -3.56
C ASP A 174 -8.50 8.00 -4.40
N ALA A 175 -8.52 9.14 -3.69
CA ALA A 175 -8.76 10.44 -4.30
C ALA A 175 -7.52 10.92 -5.06
N GLN A 176 -7.74 11.36 -6.31
CA GLN A 176 -6.71 11.88 -7.22
C GLN A 176 -6.59 13.39 -7.12
#